data_d8b6dfbb34e9a26a433aaa3a74fedc7a
#
_entry.id   d8b6dfbb34e9a26a433aaa3a74fedc7a
#
_cell.length_a   1.000
_cell.length_b   1.000
_cell.length_c   1.000
_cell.angle_alpha   90.00
_cell.angle_beta   90.00
_cell.angle_gamma   90.00
#
_symmetry.space_group_name_H-M   'P 1'
#
loop_
_entity.id
_entity.type
_entity.pdbx_description
1 polymer ?
#
loop_
_entity_poly.entity_id
_entity_poly.type
_entity_poly.pdbx_seq_one_letter_code
_entity_poly.pdbx_strand_id
1 'polypeptide(L)'
;MHKEILVKSMKTVGIIAEYNPFHNGHQYHIEEALRKTDSDAAVVLMSGDFVQRGTPAIAPKHLRAKAAISGGATLVLELPVLFACGSAELFARGAVSIFNNLGCISSLCFGSECGDIQKLAHISRILSEEPEAYRQILQDELRKGRPFPQARQTALCAYSGDSSLAQILSSPNNTLGIEYLKALHYLKSPIEPFTISRQESGYHDTALCETFSSATAIRNQLLNPDPMQNVFEPVTAQLPSASLDLLRKNYRFSLPVTQDDFSLLLKYRLLLETSTSLTSYLDVSEDLANRIINRRKDFATWSSFCDLLKTRELTYTRISRALLHILLGIKKDTFRHDPPFCFTADSTTISCEAQKEQSALYARVLGFQKKDAQILKEIKQHANIPLITKLADTKALTCAAQTLLNLDIFASDLYESVITERFGTPFKNEYQKQLQII
;
A
#
# COMPACT_ATOMS: atom_id res chain seq x y z
N MET A 1 40.87 26.68 -14.26
CA MET A 1 40.51 25.95 -13.04
C MET A 1 38.97 26.00 -12.89
N HIS A 2 38.27 25.03 -13.42
CA HIS A 2 36.83 24.84 -13.15
C HIS A 2 36.71 24.31 -11.72
N LYS A 3 36.13 25.05 -10.81
CA LYS A 3 35.62 24.53 -9.56
C LYS A 3 34.48 23.60 -9.90
N GLU A 4 34.73 22.28 -9.88
CA GLU A 4 33.66 21.32 -9.71
C GLU A 4 32.93 21.64 -8.40
N ILE A 5 31.77 22.25 -8.53
CA ILE A 5 30.81 22.35 -7.42
C ILE A 5 30.36 20.92 -7.20
N LEU A 6 30.94 20.25 -6.21
CA LEU A 6 30.43 18.99 -5.66
C LEU A 6 28.98 19.29 -5.22
N VAL A 7 28.03 19.01 -6.09
CA VAL A 7 26.61 19.00 -5.73
C VAL A 7 26.46 17.88 -4.71
N LYS A 8 26.32 18.24 -3.44
CA LYS A 8 26.05 17.28 -2.37
C LYS A 8 24.82 16.46 -2.78
N SER A 9 24.96 15.15 -2.92
CA SER A 9 23.85 14.25 -3.21
C SER A 9 22.80 14.39 -2.10
N MET A 10 21.53 14.57 -2.49
CA MET A 10 20.41 14.73 -1.57
C MET A 10 20.18 13.42 -0.83
N LYS A 11 20.26 13.42 0.50
CA LYS A 11 19.95 12.25 1.32
C LYS A 11 18.43 12.10 1.42
N THR A 12 17.90 10.93 1.09
CA THR A 12 16.47 10.72 0.95
C THR A 12 15.97 9.59 1.82
N VAL A 13 14.80 9.78 2.46
CA VAL A 13 14.07 8.73 3.17
C VAL A 13 12.81 8.34 2.40
N GLY A 14 12.63 7.02 2.18
CA GLY A 14 11.42 6.44 1.65
C GLY A 14 10.40 6.17 2.75
N ILE A 15 9.15 6.47 2.48
CA ILE A 15 7.99 6.19 3.36
C ILE A 15 6.93 5.49 2.52
N ILE A 16 6.40 4.37 3.01
CA ILE A 16 5.29 3.63 2.36
C ILE A 16 4.02 3.92 3.14
N ALA A 17 2.97 4.40 2.45
CA ALA A 17 1.76 4.87 3.12
C ALA A 17 0.48 4.70 2.29
N GLU A 18 -0.67 4.78 2.96
CA GLU A 18 -2.00 4.85 2.33
C GLU A 18 -2.59 6.27 2.41
N TYR A 19 -2.34 6.98 3.51
CA TYR A 19 -2.90 8.30 3.81
C TYR A 19 -4.43 8.37 3.62
N ASN A 20 -5.14 7.53 4.31
CA ASN A 20 -6.56 7.29 4.11
C ASN A 20 -7.44 7.70 5.31
N PRO A 21 -7.66 9.03 5.57
CA PRO A 21 -7.01 10.20 4.98
C PRO A 21 -5.67 10.54 5.62
N PHE A 22 -4.97 11.58 5.10
CA PHE A 22 -3.77 12.15 5.72
C PHE A 22 -4.14 12.89 7.02
N HIS A 23 -3.46 12.57 8.13
CA HIS A 23 -3.75 13.09 9.48
C HIS A 23 -2.46 13.43 10.25
N ASN A 24 -2.61 14.03 11.45
CA ASN A 24 -1.46 14.49 12.26
C ASN A 24 -0.41 13.41 12.51
N GLY A 25 -0.83 12.17 12.76
CA GLY A 25 0.11 11.06 12.94
C GLY A 25 0.96 10.77 11.69
N HIS A 26 0.43 11.05 10.48
CA HIS A 26 1.19 10.91 9.24
C HIS A 26 2.17 12.07 9.05
N GLN A 27 1.77 13.30 9.41
CA GLN A 27 2.67 14.45 9.39
C GLN A 27 3.83 14.24 10.38
N TYR A 28 3.54 13.86 11.61
CA TYR A 28 4.55 13.49 12.61
C TYR A 28 5.50 12.41 12.10
N HIS A 29 4.98 11.38 11.42
CA HIS A 29 5.81 10.32 10.84
C HIS A 29 6.79 10.86 9.78
N ILE A 30 6.37 11.77 8.92
CA ILE A 30 7.24 12.40 7.92
C ILE A 30 8.34 13.23 8.62
N GLU A 31 7.98 14.06 9.58
CA GLU A 31 8.91 14.91 10.33
C GLU A 31 9.95 14.07 11.10
N GLU A 32 9.50 13.03 11.81
CA GLU A 32 10.38 12.12 12.55
C GLU A 32 11.24 11.25 11.63
N ALA A 33 10.72 10.83 10.46
CA ALA A 33 11.51 10.11 9.48
C ALA A 33 12.67 10.94 8.97
N LEU A 34 12.44 12.20 8.57
CA LEU A 34 13.48 13.13 8.16
C LEU A 34 14.51 13.33 9.27
N ARG A 35 14.06 13.60 10.50
CA ARG A 35 14.92 13.84 11.65
C ARG A 35 15.79 12.60 12.01
N LYS A 36 15.15 11.42 12.07
CA LYS A 36 15.80 10.18 12.52
C LYS A 36 16.84 9.64 11.53
N THR A 37 16.58 9.87 10.24
CA THR A 37 17.48 9.45 9.16
C THR A 37 18.45 10.54 8.74
N ASP A 38 18.36 11.74 9.31
CA ASP A 38 19.12 12.93 8.89
C ASP A 38 19.03 13.14 7.37
N SER A 39 17.79 13.04 6.83
CA SER A 39 17.51 13.14 5.40
C SER A 39 17.01 14.52 5.00
N ASP A 40 17.41 14.95 3.80
CA ASP A 40 17.02 16.24 3.21
C ASP A 40 15.60 16.19 2.60
N ALA A 41 15.15 15.01 2.19
CA ALA A 41 13.89 14.84 1.46
C ALA A 41 13.16 13.55 1.84
N ALA A 42 11.81 13.63 1.93
CA ALA A 42 10.92 12.50 2.13
C ALA A 42 10.22 12.11 0.83
N VAL A 43 10.52 10.92 0.32
CA VAL A 43 9.87 10.32 -0.85
C VAL A 43 8.81 9.34 -0.37
N VAL A 44 7.56 9.66 -0.61
CA VAL A 44 6.42 8.83 -0.22
C VAL A 44 5.97 7.98 -1.39
N LEU A 45 5.85 6.66 -1.17
CA LEU A 45 5.18 5.73 -2.08
C LEU A 45 3.80 5.43 -1.50
N MET A 46 2.76 5.95 -2.16
CA MET A 46 1.40 5.96 -1.65
C MET A 46 0.48 5.06 -2.47
N SER A 47 -0.34 4.24 -1.80
CA SER A 47 -1.42 3.49 -2.46
C SER A 47 -2.30 4.41 -3.30
N GLY A 48 -2.64 3.97 -4.52
CA GLY A 48 -3.57 4.66 -5.41
C GLY A 48 -4.99 4.77 -4.84
N ASP A 49 -6.02 4.67 -5.67
CA ASP A 49 -7.41 4.85 -5.22
C ASP A 49 -7.97 3.65 -4.44
N PHE A 50 -7.23 2.53 -4.41
CA PHE A 50 -7.53 1.35 -3.59
C PHE A 50 -6.36 1.04 -2.66
N VAL A 51 -6.68 0.49 -1.48
CA VAL A 51 -5.73 0.32 -0.38
C VAL A 51 -5.58 -1.15 0.03
N GLN A 52 -4.57 -1.46 0.83
CA GLN A 52 -4.08 -2.80 1.17
C GLN A 52 -5.16 -3.72 1.78
N ARG A 53 -6.16 -3.17 2.43
CA ARG A 53 -7.28 -3.95 2.96
C ARG A 53 -8.30 -4.40 1.90
N GLY A 54 -8.07 -4.08 0.64
CA GLY A 54 -8.97 -4.42 -0.47
C GLY A 54 -10.23 -3.56 -0.48
N THR A 55 -10.10 -2.29 -0.13
CA THR A 55 -11.18 -1.30 -0.15
C THR A 55 -10.76 -0.07 -0.93
N PRO A 56 -11.71 0.73 -1.45
CA PRO A 56 -11.37 2.06 -1.96
C PRO A 56 -10.85 2.93 -0.82
N ALA A 57 -9.98 3.88 -1.14
CA ALA A 57 -9.64 4.96 -0.24
C ALA A 57 -10.84 5.90 -0.08
N ILE A 58 -10.97 6.57 1.09
CA ILE A 58 -12.11 7.47 1.35
C ILE A 58 -12.12 8.70 0.43
N ALA A 59 -10.96 9.08 -0.12
CA ALA A 59 -10.77 10.24 -0.99
C ALA A 59 -9.82 9.88 -2.15
N PRO A 60 -9.96 10.55 -3.32
CA PRO A 60 -9.11 10.32 -4.48
C PRO A 60 -7.62 10.47 -4.19
N LYS A 61 -6.79 9.67 -4.86
CA LYS A 61 -5.32 9.67 -4.68
C LYS A 61 -4.67 11.02 -4.86
N HIS A 62 -5.09 11.81 -5.85
CA HIS A 62 -4.54 13.15 -6.10
C HIS A 62 -4.82 14.12 -4.95
N LEU A 63 -5.99 14.01 -4.30
CA LEU A 63 -6.32 14.79 -3.12
C LEU A 63 -5.45 14.40 -1.92
N ARG A 64 -5.25 13.09 -1.73
CA ARG A 64 -4.40 12.55 -0.66
C ARG A 64 -2.92 12.89 -0.88
N ALA A 65 -2.44 12.84 -2.13
CA ALA A 65 -1.10 13.26 -2.50
C ALA A 65 -0.88 14.76 -2.19
N LYS A 66 -1.85 15.61 -2.54
CA LYS A 66 -1.81 17.04 -2.22
C LYS A 66 -1.74 17.29 -0.71
N ALA A 67 -2.54 16.57 0.08
CA ALA A 67 -2.48 16.66 1.54
C ALA A 67 -1.12 16.23 2.09
N ALA A 68 -0.53 15.15 1.58
CA ALA A 68 0.78 14.66 1.99
C ALA A 68 1.91 15.66 1.67
N ILE A 69 1.89 16.27 0.47
CA ILE A 69 2.89 17.28 0.08
C ILE A 69 2.77 18.52 0.97
N SER A 70 1.54 18.99 1.24
CA SER A 70 1.29 20.09 2.18
C SER A 70 1.71 19.74 3.61
N GLY A 71 1.71 18.46 3.98
CA GLY A 71 2.13 17.93 5.27
C GLY A 71 3.62 17.55 5.35
N GLY A 72 4.46 17.96 4.38
CA GLY A 72 5.92 17.83 4.46
C GLY A 72 6.53 16.77 3.53
N ALA A 73 5.75 15.97 2.79
CA ALA A 73 6.31 15.07 1.78
C ALA A 73 6.95 15.88 0.64
N THR A 74 8.19 15.54 0.28
CA THR A 74 8.91 16.19 -0.83
C THR A 74 8.39 15.72 -2.19
N LEU A 75 8.15 14.42 -2.31
CA LEU A 75 7.67 13.74 -3.52
C LEU A 75 6.68 12.66 -3.12
N VAL A 76 5.58 12.55 -3.85
CA VAL A 76 4.61 11.46 -3.72
C VAL A 76 4.55 10.68 -5.03
N LEU A 77 4.86 9.39 -4.94
CA LEU A 77 4.76 8.40 -6.01
C LEU A 77 3.54 7.50 -5.77
N GLU A 78 2.98 6.94 -6.82
CA GLU A 78 1.91 5.95 -6.75
C GLU A 78 2.48 4.54 -6.62
N LEU A 79 2.03 3.80 -5.62
CA LEU A 79 2.23 2.35 -5.54
C LEU A 79 1.20 1.68 -6.47
N PRO A 80 1.62 0.94 -7.51
CA PRO A 80 0.69 0.29 -8.43
C PRO A 80 -0.34 -0.57 -7.70
N VAL A 81 -1.59 -0.52 -8.18
CA VAL A 81 -2.76 -1.13 -7.51
C VAL A 81 -2.58 -2.61 -7.23
N LEU A 82 -1.86 -3.30 -8.11
CA LEU A 82 -1.49 -4.69 -7.95
C LEU A 82 -0.78 -4.98 -6.62
N PHE A 83 0.16 -4.11 -6.24
CA PHE A 83 0.90 -4.19 -4.97
C PHE A 83 0.09 -3.55 -3.84
N ALA A 84 -0.51 -2.40 -4.12
CA ALA A 84 -1.28 -1.63 -3.13
C ALA A 84 -2.41 -2.45 -2.50
N CYS A 85 -3.04 -3.35 -3.27
CA CYS A 85 -4.14 -4.21 -2.82
C CYS A 85 -3.71 -5.66 -2.56
N GLY A 86 -2.40 -5.92 -2.47
CA GLY A 86 -1.86 -7.26 -2.24
C GLY A 86 -1.85 -7.70 -0.77
N SER A 87 -1.35 -8.91 -0.54
CA SER A 87 -0.96 -9.36 0.81
C SER A 87 0.13 -8.45 1.38
N ALA A 88 0.39 -8.51 2.69
CA ALA A 88 1.48 -7.73 3.30
C ALA A 88 2.83 -8.00 2.62
N GLU A 89 3.10 -9.24 2.22
CA GLU A 89 4.31 -9.61 1.49
C GLU A 89 4.35 -8.96 0.11
N LEU A 90 3.28 -9.08 -0.69
CA LEU A 90 3.22 -8.50 -2.04
C LEU A 90 3.31 -6.98 -2.00
N PHE A 91 2.62 -6.35 -1.06
CA PHE A 91 2.66 -4.91 -0.80
C PHE A 91 4.09 -4.46 -0.48
N ALA A 92 4.76 -5.13 0.46
CA ALA A 92 6.12 -4.81 0.87
C ALA A 92 7.13 -5.03 -0.28
N ARG A 93 7.06 -6.17 -0.96
CA ARG A 93 7.96 -6.50 -2.08
C ARG A 93 7.84 -5.49 -3.21
N GLY A 94 6.61 -5.13 -3.62
CA GLY A 94 6.38 -4.13 -4.66
C GLY A 94 6.94 -2.76 -4.27
N ALA A 95 6.63 -2.30 -3.06
CA ALA A 95 7.05 -1.00 -2.58
C ALA A 95 8.59 -0.90 -2.42
N VAL A 96 9.21 -1.87 -1.78
CA VAL A 96 10.67 -1.89 -1.59
C VAL A 96 11.39 -2.05 -2.92
N SER A 97 10.86 -2.85 -3.86
CA SER A 97 11.43 -2.99 -5.21
C SER A 97 11.43 -1.65 -5.97
N ILE A 98 10.35 -0.87 -5.88
CA ILE A 98 10.31 0.46 -6.50
C ILE A 98 11.38 1.34 -5.87
N PHE A 99 11.44 1.46 -4.53
CA PHE A 99 12.44 2.28 -3.87
C PHE A 99 13.88 1.85 -4.19
N ASN A 100 14.16 0.56 -4.21
CA ASN A 100 15.47 0.04 -4.58
C ASN A 100 15.86 0.43 -6.02
N ASN A 101 14.91 0.41 -6.96
CA ASN A 101 15.12 0.77 -8.34
C ASN A 101 15.14 2.27 -8.61
N LEU A 102 14.72 3.12 -7.67
CA LEU A 102 14.93 4.57 -7.77
C LEU A 102 16.41 4.95 -7.62
N GLY A 103 17.22 4.11 -6.95
CA GLY A 103 18.66 4.26 -6.83
C GLY A 103 19.15 5.43 -5.98
N CYS A 104 18.25 6.28 -5.49
CA CYS A 104 18.57 7.45 -4.68
C CYS A 104 17.97 7.40 -3.26
N ILE A 105 17.22 6.36 -2.92
CA ILE A 105 16.66 6.21 -1.57
C ILE A 105 17.72 5.60 -0.66
N SER A 106 18.15 6.35 0.36
CA SER A 106 19.17 5.92 1.31
C SER A 106 18.60 5.20 2.53
N SER A 107 17.38 5.55 2.93
CA SER A 107 16.74 5.01 4.13
C SER A 107 15.27 4.68 3.87
N LEU A 108 14.74 3.66 4.56
CA LEU A 108 13.31 3.34 4.61
C LEU A 108 12.82 3.50 6.04
N CYS A 109 11.87 4.41 6.27
CA CYS A 109 11.30 4.63 7.59
C CYS A 109 9.83 4.21 7.64
N PHE A 110 9.46 3.42 8.64
CA PHE A 110 8.09 2.95 8.85
C PHE A 110 7.70 2.98 10.33
N GLY A 111 6.41 3.12 10.60
CA GLY A 111 5.87 3.03 11.95
C GLY A 111 5.68 1.58 12.39
N SER A 112 5.99 1.25 13.64
CA SER A 112 5.72 -0.06 14.24
C SER A 112 5.20 0.08 15.65
N GLU A 113 4.44 -0.91 16.12
CA GLU A 113 3.92 -0.91 17.49
C GLU A 113 5.05 -1.18 18.51
N CYS A 114 6.03 -2.03 18.16
CA CYS A 114 7.14 -2.33 19.05
C CYS A 114 8.25 -1.27 19.07
N GLY A 115 8.37 -0.43 18.04
CA GLY A 115 9.40 0.63 17.95
C GLY A 115 10.86 0.15 17.96
N ASP A 116 11.10 -1.15 17.86
CA ASP A 116 12.42 -1.78 17.98
C ASP A 116 12.83 -2.46 16.66
N ILE A 117 13.71 -1.80 15.91
CA ILE A 117 14.19 -2.29 14.62
C ILE A 117 15.00 -3.58 14.74
N GLN A 118 15.71 -3.79 15.86
CA GLN A 118 16.55 -4.97 16.07
C GLN A 118 15.69 -6.23 16.23
N LYS A 119 14.59 -6.12 17.02
CA LYS A 119 13.64 -7.22 17.18
C LYS A 119 12.94 -7.55 15.88
N LEU A 120 12.47 -6.53 15.13
CA LEU A 120 11.86 -6.73 13.82
C LEU A 120 12.82 -7.39 12.83
N ALA A 121 14.08 -6.95 12.80
CA ALA A 121 15.12 -7.53 11.93
C ALA A 121 15.46 -8.99 12.32
N HIS A 122 15.50 -9.30 13.62
CA HIS A 122 15.69 -10.66 14.10
C HIS A 122 14.57 -11.59 13.63
N ILE A 123 13.31 -11.19 13.82
CA ILE A 123 12.13 -11.94 13.35
C ILE A 123 12.19 -12.10 11.82
N SER A 124 12.44 -11.01 11.10
CA SER A 124 12.51 -10.99 9.64
C SER A 124 13.54 -12.00 9.11
N ARG A 125 14.71 -12.10 9.75
CA ARG A 125 15.76 -13.07 9.39
C ARG A 125 15.28 -14.51 9.56
N ILE A 126 14.73 -14.86 10.74
CA ILE A 126 14.20 -16.21 11.00
C ILE A 126 13.15 -16.58 9.95
N LEU A 127 12.22 -15.66 9.64
CA LEU A 127 11.14 -15.89 8.68
C LEU A 127 11.60 -15.89 7.20
N SER A 128 12.76 -15.33 6.89
CA SER A 128 13.35 -15.36 5.54
C SER A 128 14.20 -16.60 5.30
N GLU A 129 15.00 -16.99 6.28
CA GLU A 129 15.93 -18.12 6.19
C GLU A 129 15.23 -19.45 6.44
N GLU A 130 14.13 -19.44 7.19
CA GLU A 130 13.37 -20.62 7.62
C GLU A 130 14.27 -21.78 8.04
N PRO A 131 15.07 -21.62 9.14
CA PRO A 131 15.97 -22.67 9.61
C PRO A 131 15.22 -23.98 9.79
N GLU A 132 15.91 -25.13 9.57
CA GLU A 132 15.27 -26.46 9.57
C GLU A 132 14.46 -26.72 10.86
N ALA A 133 15.02 -26.35 12.03
CA ALA A 133 14.32 -26.50 13.31
C ALA A 133 13.03 -25.66 13.38
N TYR A 134 13.05 -24.43 12.85
CA TYR A 134 11.85 -23.58 12.75
C TYR A 134 10.81 -24.22 11.81
N ARG A 135 11.24 -24.68 10.64
CA ARG A 135 10.39 -25.30 9.62
C ARG A 135 9.67 -26.54 10.14
N GLN A 136 10.39 -27.40 10.87
CA GLN A 136 9.81 -28.59 11.49
C GLN A 136 8.71 -28.23 12.49
N ILE A 137 8.98 -27.30 13.40
CA ILE A 137 7.97 -26.84 14.37
C ILE A 137 6.74 -26.27 13.67
N LEU A 138 6.96 -25.43 12.64
CA LEU A 138 5.85 -24.84 11.85
C LEU A 138 4.99 -25.93 11.19
N GLN A 139 5.59 -26.92 10.57
CA GLN A 139 4.87 -28.04 9.94
C GLN A 139 4.08 -28.86 10.96
N ASP A 140 4.65 -29.11 12.13
CA ASP A 140 3.95 -29.87 13.19
C ASP A 140 2.75 -29.09 13.73
N GLU A 141 2.85 -27.77 13.86
CA GLU A 141 1.73 -26.93 14.27
C GLU A 141 0.62 -26.88 13.21
N LEU A 142 0.98 -26.86 11.94
CA LEU A 142 0.02 -26.93 10.83
C LEU A 142 -0.68 -28.29 10.78
N ARG A 143 0.05 -29.42 11.01
CA ARG A 143 -0.54 -30.76 11.10
C ARG A 143 -1.54 -30.91 12.24
N LYS A 144 -1.38 -30.14 13.33
CA LYS A 144 -2.36 -30.05 14.43
C LYS A 144 -3.61 -29.26 14.07
N GLY A 145 -3.74 -28.78 12.80
CA GLY A 145 -4.89 -28.01 12.33
C GLY A 145 -4.91 -26.55 12.79
N ARG A 146 -3.77 -26.00 13.26
CA ARG A 146 -3.70 -24.57 13.61
C ARG A 146 -3.69 -23.70 12.36
N PRO A 147 -4.42 -22.58 12.34
CA PRO A 147 -4.31 -21.60 11.26
C PRO A 147 -2.87 -21.08 11.11
N PHE A 148 -2.44 -20.85 9.88
CA PHE A 148 -1.06 -20.45 9.56
C PHE A 148 -0.51 -19.30 10.45
N PRO A 149 -1.24 -18.19 10.72
CA PRO A 149 -0.72 -17.13 11.59
C PRO A 149 -0.39 -17.63 13.01
N GLN A 150 -1.23 -18.47 13.58
CA GLN A 150 -1.00 -19.04 14.92
C GLN A 150 0.14 -20.06 14.91
N ALA A 151 0.19 -20.94 13.90
CA ALA A 151 1.29 -21.90 13.74
C ALA A 151 2.63 -21.19 13.60
N ARG A 152 2.70 -20.11 12.83
CA ARG A 152 3.88 -19.26 12.65
C ARG A 152 4.34 -18.59 13.95
N GLN A 153 3.40 -18.04 14.72
CA GLN A 153 3.69 -17.46 16.04
C GLN A 153 4.28 -18.50 17.00
N THR A 154 3.63 -19.66 17.11
CA THR A 154 4.09 -20.75 17.99
C THR A 154 5.47 -21.25 17.57
N ALA A 155 5.69 -21.45 16.26
CA ALA A 155 6.98 -21.91 15.75
C ALA A 155 8.09 -20.89 16.01
N LEU A 156 7.82 -19.59 15.84
CA LEU A 156 8.78 -18.53 16.11
C LEU A 156 9.19 -18.51 17.58
N CYS A 157 8.22 -18.54 18.50
CA CYS A 157 8.49 -18.53 19.93
C CYS A 157 9.27 -19.78 20.39
N ALA A 158 8.88 -20.95 19.90
CA ALA A 158 9.55 -22.20 20.26
C ALA A 158 10.98 -22.26 19.72
N TYR A 159 11.21 -21.76 18.50
CA TYR A 159 12.54 -21.72 17.89
C TYR A 159 13.47 -20.70 18.57
N SER A 160 12.96 -19.49 18.85
CA SER A 160 13.76 -18.41 19.43
C SER A 160 13.95 -18.51 20.93
N GLY A 161 13.12 -19.28 21.64
CA GLY A 161 13.04 -19.30 23.10
C GLY A 161 12.44 -18.03 23.73
N ASP A 162 11.89 -17.11 22.90
CA ASP A 162 11.33 -15.84 23.36
C ASP A 162 9.82 -15.75 23.02
N SER A 163 8.99 -15.87 24.05
CA SER A 163 7.53 -15.79 23.91
C SER A 163 7.01 -14.38 23.58
N SER A 164 7.82 -13.32 23.82
CA SER A 164 7.43 -11.94 23.52
C SER A 164 7.31 -11.68 22.02
N LEU A 165 7.98 -12.47 21.17
CA LEU A 165 7.94 -12.34 19.72
C LEU A 165 6.57 -12.67 19.12
N ALA A 166 5.74 -13.48 19.81
CA ALA A 166 4.37 -13.75 19.37
C ALA A 166 3.52 -12.48 19.33
N GLN A 167 3.65 -11.63 20.34
CA GLN A 167 2.91 -10.37 20.42
C GLN A 167 3.32 -9.40 19.31
N ILE A 168 4.62 -9.38 18.93
CA ILE A 168 5.12 -8.56 17.82
C ILE A 168 4.44 -8.98 16.51
N LEU A 169 4.34 -10.29 16.23
CA LEU A 169 3.69 -10.80 15.02
C LEU A 169 2.16 -10.59 14.99
N SER A 170 1.51 -10.35 16.12
CA SER A 170 0.07 -10.10 16.15
C SER A 170 -0.31 -8.67 15.73
N SER A 171 0.65 -7.75 15.73
CA SER A 171 0.43 -6.34 15.43
C SER A 171 0.60 -6.04 13.94
N PRO A 172 -0.35 -5.35 13.30
CA PRO A 172 -0.38 -5.19 11.84
C PRO A 172 0.80 -4.39 11.28
N ASN A 173 1.22 -3.29 11.94
CA ASN A 173 2.34 -2.50 11.43
C ASN A 173 3.69 -3.20 11.68
N ASN A 174 3.84 -3.95 12.78
CA ASN A 174 4.98 -4.82 12.99
C ASN A 174 5.07 -5.87 11.87
N THR A 175 3.94 -6.48 11.49
CA THR A 175 3.89 -7.46 10.39
C THR A 175 4.34 -6.83 9.07
N LEU A 176 3.85 -5.63 8.74
CA LEU A 176 4.31 -4.89 7.55
C LEU A 176 5.79 -4.55 7.63
N GLY A 177 6.28 -4.07 8.78
CA GLY A 177 7.69 -3.79 9.01
C GLY A 177 8.58 -5.00 8.78
N ILE A 178 8.17 -6.18 9.27
CA ILE A 178 8.87 -7.44 9.05
C ILE A 178 8.91 -7.78 7.54
N GLU A 179 7.80 -7.62 6.82
CA GLU A 179 7.77 -7.88 5.37
C GLU A 179 8.62 -6.87 4.58
N TYR A 180 8.73 -5.59 5.01
CA TYR A 180 9.68 -4.63 4.43
C TYR A 180 11.13 -5.10 4.61
N LEU A 181 11.49 -5.54 5.82
CA LEU A 181 12.83 -6.04 6.12
C LEU A 181 13.15 -7.31 5.34
N LYS A 182 12.18 -8.23 5.17
CA LYS A 182 12.32 -9.40 4.31
C LYS A 182 12.57 -8.99 2.86
N ALA A 183 11.84 -8.02 2.34
CA ALA A 183 12.01 -7.52 0.98
C ALA A 183 13.39 -6.86 0.78
N LEU A 184 13.87 -6.04 1.73
CA LEU A 184 15.22 -5.46 1.71
C LEU A 184 16.29 -6.54 1.70
N HIS A 185 16.16 -7.55 2.56
CA HIS A 185 17.09 -8.67 2.63
C HIS A 185 17.12 -9.48 1.32
N TYR A 186 15.94 -9.82 0.79
CA TYR A 186 15.80 -10.56 -0.46
C TYR A 186 16.46 -9.84 -1.65
N LEU A 187 16.25 -8.53 -1.76
CA LEU A 187 16.82 -7.69 -2.82
C LEU A 187 18.28 -7.34 -2.58
N LYS A 188 18.87 -7.72 -1.44
CA LYS A 188 20.20 -7.26 -1.01
C LYS A 188 20.33 -5.73 -1.13
N SER A 189 19.25 -5.04 -0.75
CA SER A 189 19.11 -3.59 -0.92
C SER A 189 20.06 -2.83 0.02
N PRO A 190 20.73 -1.77 -0.45
CA PRO A 190 21.55 -0.90 0.41
C PRO A 190 20.72 0.06 1.27
N ILE A 191 19.39 0.07 1.14
CA ILE A 191 18.51 0.97 1.87
C ILE A 191 18.50 0.59 3.35
N GLU A 192 18.86 1.55 4.21
CA GLU A 192 18.91 1.36 5.66
C GLU A 192 17.52 1.46 6.29
N PRO A 193 17.05 0.44 7.04
CA PRO A 193 15.71 0.48 7.64
C PRO A 193 15.70 1.19 8.99
N PHE A 194 14.68 2.02 9.20
CA PHE A 194 14.38 2.71 10.46
C PHE A 194 12.93 2.48 10.85
N THR A 195 12.64 2.47 12.15
CA THR A 195 11.27 2.43 12.64
C THR A 195 11.00 3.52 13.67
N ILE A 196 9.76 4.00 13.69
CA ILE A 196 9.24 4.96 14.66
C ILE A 196 8.18 4.24 15.47
N SER A 197 8.26 4.34 16.81
CA SER A 197 7.21 3.80 17.68
C SER A 197 5.92 4.57 17.44
N ARG A 198 4.83 3.84 17.19
CA ARG A 198 3.50 4.44 17.11
C ARG A 198 3.03 4.75 18.52
N GLN A 199 3.01 6.04 18.84
CA GLN A 199 2.44 6.52 20.08
C GLN A 199 0.93 6.67 19.92
N GLU A 200 0.19 6.15 20.91
CA GLU A 200 -1.24 6.34 21.16
C GLU A 200 -2.24 6.12 19.99
N SER A 201 -3.21 5.38 20.26
CA SER A 201 -4.31 4.73 19.55
C SER A 201 -3.96 3.35 19.01
N GLY A 202 -4.58 2.33 19.64
CA GLY A 202 -4.56 0.97 19.11
C GLY A 202 -5.08 0.98 17.66
N TYR A 203 -4.51 0.14 16.82
CA TYR A 203 -4.86 0.03 15.39
C TYR A 203 -6.36 -0.24 15.14
N HIS A 204 -7.07 -0.74 16.14
CA HIS A 204 -8.51 -1.02 16.13
C HIS A 204 -9.35 0.03 16.84
N ASP A 205 -8.76 1.12 17.36
CA ASP A 205 -9.54 2.16 18.02
C ASP A 205 -10.42 2.88 17.01
N THR A 206 -11.72 2.75 17.22
CA THR A 206 -12.76 3.42 16.44
C THR A 206 -13.16 4.76 17.04
N ALA A 207 -12.72 5.03 18.27
CA ALA A 207 -12.96 6.29 18.98
C ALA A 207 -11.86 7.32 18.66
N LEU A 208 -12.24 8.60 18.69
CA LEU A 208 -11.29 9.72 18.57
C LEU A 208 -10.53 9.89 19.89
N CYS A 209 -9.20 10.00 19.81
CA CYS A 209 -8.33 10.29 20.93
C CYS A 209 -7.93 11.77 20.96
N GLU A 210 -7.45 12.28 22.08
CA GLU A 210 -7.09 13.71 22.21
C GLU A 210 -5.91 14.10 21.32
N THR A 211 -4.90 13.23 21.16
CA THR A 211 -3.65 13.57 20.49
C THR A 211 -3.52 13.02 19.08
N PHE A 212 -3.70 11.70 18.90
CA PHE A 212 -3.60 11.03 17.61
C PHE A 212 -4.72 10.00 17.46
N SER A 213 -5.70 10.29 16.62
CA SER A 213 -6.72 9.32 16.26
C SER A 213 -6.29 8.43 15.09
N SER A 214 -6.78 7.19 15.07
CA SER A 214 -6.55 6.29 13.94
C SER A 214 -7.25 6.80 12.67
N ALA A 215 -6.68 6.51 11.50
CA ALA A 215 -7.36 6.80 10.23
C ALA A 215 -8.76 6.15 10.15
N THR A 216 -8.97 5.03 10.86
CA THR A 216 -10.27 4.35 10.94
C THR A 216 -11.29 5.18 11.73
N ALA A 217 -10.90 5.76 12.86
CA ALA A 217 -11.78 6.64 13.64
C ALA A 217 -12.20 7.87 12.83
N ILE A 218 -11.25 8.49 12.12
CA ILE A 218 -11.53 9.65 11.26
C ILE A 218 -12.49 9.26 10.12
N ARG A 219 -12.28 8.11 9.46
CA ARG A 219 -13.20 7.63 8.41
C ARG A 219 -14.59 7.37 8.94
N ASN A 220 -14.71 6.72 10.09
CA ASN A 220 -16.00 6.45 10.71
C ASN A 220 -16.80 7.74 10.98
N GLN A 221 -16.13 8.78 11.46
CA GLN A 221 -16.76 10.09 11.67
C GLN A 221 -17.21 10.74 10.36
N LEU A 222 -16.40 10.67 9.30
CA LEU A 222 -16.77 11.25 8.00
C LEU A 222 -17.89 10.47 7.29
N LEU A 223 -18.03 9.17 7.56
CA LEU A 223 -19.04 8.30 6.97
C LEU A 223 -20.36 8.33 7.74
N ASN A 224 -20.31 8.47 9.05
CA ASN A 224 -21.46 8.43 9.95
C ASN A 224 -21.50 9.70 10.82
N PRO A 225 -21.65 10.90 10.18
CA PRO A 225 -21.69 12.14 10.94
C PRO A 225 -22.96 12.21 11.77
N ASP A 226 -22.86 12.80 12.98
CA ASP A 226 -24.03 13.20 13.74
C ASP A 226 -24.80 14.25 12.95
N PRO A 227 -26.10 14.04 12.65
CA PRO A 227 -26.90 15.01 11.89
C PRO A 227 -27.02 16.40 12.54
N MET A 228 -26.78 16.47 13.85
CA MET A 228 -26.88 17.71 14.65
C MET A 228 -25.57 18.49 14.73
N GLN A 229 -24.45 17.94 14.24
CA GLN A 229 -23.12 18.53 14.33
C GLN A 229 -22.49 18.74 12.96
N ASN A 230 -21.53 19.68 12.90
CA ASN A 230 -20.67 19.79 11.71
C ASN A 230 -19.80 18.54 11.61
N VAL A 231 -19.83 17.85 10.47
CA VAL A 231 -19.11 16.61 10.21
C VAL A 231 -17.62 16.69 10.52
N PHE A 232 -17.00 17.86 10.36
CA PHE A 232 -15.56 18.06 10.57
C PHE A 232 -15.19 18.52 11.98
N GLU A 233 -16.15 18.97 12.79
CA GLU A 233 -15.85 19.45 14.14
C GLU A 233 -15.11 18.43 14.99
N PRO A 234 -15.56 17.17 15.10
CA PRO A 234 -14.87 16.17 15.91
C PRO A 234 -13.47 15.80 15.41
N VAL A 235 -13.19 15.95 14.10
CA VAL A 235 -11.91 15.57 13.50
C VAL A 235 -10.97 16.75 13.26
N THR A 236 -11.39 17.98 13.58
CA THR A 236 -10.57 19.18 13.33
C THR A 236 -9.21 19.12 14.00
N ALA A 237 -9.14 18.69 15.26
CA ALA A 237 -7.90 18.56 16.00
C ALA A 237 -6.99 17.41 15.52
N GLN A 238 -7.51 16.50 14.71
CA GLN A 238 -6.82 15.29 14.23
C GLN A 238 -6.14 15.47 12.88
N LEU A 239 -6.46 16.55 12.19
CA LEU A 239 -6.04 16.79 10.81
C LEU A 239 -5.15 18.05 10.72
N PRO A 240 -4.05 18.02 9.97
CA PRO A 240 -3.34 19.23 9.60
C PRO A 240 -4.30 20.19 8.87
N SER A 241 -4.14 21.49 9.06
CA SER A 241 -5.05 22.51 8.50
C SER A 241 -5.25 22.36 6.99
N ALA A 242 -4.17 22.15 6.23
CA ALA A 242 -4.24 21.94 4.79
C ALA A 242 -5.03 20.68 4.41
N SER A 243 -4.90 19.58 5.17
CA SER A 243 -5.67 18.36 4.95
C SER A 243 -7.16 18.57 5.25
N LEU A 244 -7.45 19.25 6.37
CA LEU A 244 -8.82 19.59 6.77
C LEU A 244 -9.51 20.45 5.71
N ASP A 245 -8.85 21.49 5.20
CA ASP A 245 -9.39 22.36 4.16
C ASP A 245 -9.66 21.62 2.85
N LEU A 246 -8.73 20.73 2.46
CA LEU A 246 -8.92 19.89 1.28
C LEU A 246 -10.10 18.95 1.44
N LEU A 247 -10.27 18.30 2.60
CA LEU A 247 -11.39 17.40 2.85
C LEU A 247 -12.71 18.18 2.89
N ARG A 248 -12.78 19.32 3.58
CA ARG A 248 -13.98 20.18 3.62
C ARG A 248 -14.43 20.62 2.23
N LYS A 249 -13.47 21.07 1.40
CA LYS A 249 -13.73 21.59 0.05
C LYS A 249 -14.27 20.52 -0.91
N ASN A 250 -13.90 19.25 -0.67
CA ASN A 250 -14.25 18.14 -1.54
C ASN A 250 -15.33 17.22 -0.96
N TYR A 251 -15.81 17.50 0.26
CA TYR A 251 -16.86 16.72 0.90
C TYR A 251 -18.15 16.78 0.12
N ARG A 252 -18.75 15.61 -0.18
CA ARG A 252 -19.93 15.45 -1.05
C ARG A 252 -19.72 15.89 -2.51
N PHE A 253 -18.45 16.07 -2.94
CA PHE A 253 -18.09 16.25 -4.35
C PHE A 253 -17.22 15.12 -4.88
N SER A 254 -16.31 14.58 -4.05
CA SER A 254 -15.45 13.46 -4.42
C SER A 254 -15.11 12.55 -3.23
N LEU A 255 -15.67 12.85 -2.07
CA LEU A 255 -15.55 12.04 -0.85
C LEU A 255 -16.80 12.22 0.04
N PRO A 256 -17.10 11.29 0.97
CA PRO A 256 -16.41 10.04 1.22
C PRO A 256 -16.83 8.94 0.22
N VAL A 257 -15.89 8.10 -0.20
CA VAL A 257 -16.13 6.91 -1.03
C VAL A 257 -15.97 5.66 -0.18
N THR A 258 -16.85 4.68 -0.36
CA THR A 258 -16.89 3.42 0.39
C THR A 258 -16.88 2.22 -0.55
N GLN A 259 -16.57 1.05 -0.02
CA GLN A 259 -16.64 -0.19 -0.79
C GLN A 259 -18.07 -0.50 -1.27
N ASP A 260 -19.10 -0.08 -0.53
CA ASP A 260 -20.49 -0.35 -0.88
C ASP A 260 -20.98 0.47 -2.08
N ASP A 261 -20.29 1.55 -2.42
CA ASP A 261 -20.54 2.31 -3.65
C ASP A 261 -20.19 1.52 -4.92
N PHE A 262 -19.35 0.50 -4.79
CA PHE A 262 -18.97 -0.42 -5.88
C PHE A 262 -19.83 -1.69 -5.93
N SER A 263 -20.86 -1.83 -5.10
CA SER A 263 -21.61 -3.08 -4.94
C SER A 263 -22.27 -3.55 -6.23
N LEU A 264 -22.86 -2.65 -7.02
CA LEU A 264 -23.50 -3.03 -8.28
C LEU A 264 -22.47 -3.52 -9.32
N LEU A 265 -21.34 -2.86 -9.41
CA LEU A 265 -20.24 -3.23 -10.33
C LEU A 265 -19.67 -4.60 -9.95
N LEU A 266 -19.45 -4.84 -8.66
CA LEU A 266 -18.98 -6.13 -8.16
C LEU A 266 -20.02 -7.23 -8.40
N LYS A 267 -21.29 -6.97 -8.11
CA LYS A 267 -22.38 -7.91 -8.36
C LYS A 267 -22.46 -8.30 -9.82
N TYR A 268 -22.42 -7.32 -10.74
CA TYR A 268 -22.37 -7.57 -12.17
C TYR A 268 -21.20 -8.49 -12.54
N ARG A 269 -20.01 -8.18 -12.04
CA ARG A 269 -18.82 -9.00 -12.30
C ARG A 269 -19.01 -10.45 -11.83
N LEU A 270 -19.50 -10.65 -10.60
CA LEU A 270 -19.74 -11.97 -10.02
C LEU A 270 -20.78 -12.79 -10.78
N LEU A 271 -21.77 -12.14 -11.42
CA LEU A 271 -22.78 -12.83 -12.23
C LEU A 271 -22.20 -13.43 -13.52
N LEU A 272 -21.12 -12.85 -14.06
CA LEU A 272 -20.44 -13.35 -15.26
C LEU A 272 -19.48 -14.52 -14.96
N GLU A 273 -19.11 -14.74 -13.69
CA GLU A 273 -18.10 -15.70 -13.31
C GLU A 273 -18.66 -17.08 -12.96
N THR A 274 -17.85 -18.11 -13.21
CA THR A 274 -18.04 -19.48 -12.77
C THR A 274 -17.08 -19.80 -11.61
N SER A 275 -17.27 -20.92 -10.90
CA SER A 275 -16.32 -21.34 -9.86
C SER A 275 -14.90 -21.51 -10.43
N THR A 276 -14.79 -22.09 -11.63
CA THR A 276 -13.49 -22.30 -12.29
C THR A 276 -12.83 -20.98 -12.68
N SER A 277 -13.58 -20.02 -13.28
CA SER A 277 -13.00 -18.73 -13.66
C SER A 277 -12.58 -17.91 -12.45
N LEU A 278 -13.33 -17.98 -11.34
CA LEU A 278 -12.99 -17.30 -10.08
C LEU A 278 -11.64 -17.74 -9.50
N THR A 279 -11.27 -19.02 -9.64
CA THR A 279 -9.98 -19.50 -9.12
C THR A 279 -8.77 -18.93 -9.86
N SER A 280 -8.96 -18.30 -11.03
CA SER A 280 -7.88 -17.60 -11.73
C SER A 280 -7.50 -16.26 -11.10
N TYR A 281 -8.38 -15.64 -10.30
CA TYR A 281 -8.11 -14.35 -9.66
C TYR A 281 -7.17 -14.49 -8.47
N LEU A 282 -6.36 -13.45 -8.25
CA LEU A 282 -5.46 -13.38 -7.11
C LEU A 282 -6.25 -13.47 -5.80
N ASP A 283 -5.68 -14.10 -4.78
CA ASP A 283 -6.29 -14.35 -3.46
C ASP A 283 -7.56 -15.23 -3.45
N VAL A 284 -8.03 -15.74 -4.60
CA VAL A 284 -9.20 -16.62 -4.67
C VAL A 284 -8.78 -18.09 -4.66
N SER A 285 -9.10 -18.79 -3.57
CA SER A 285 -9.00 -20.25 -3.46
C SER A 285 -10.24 -20.94 -4.02
N GLU A 286 -10.17 -22.25 -4.28
CA GLU A 286 -11.33 -23.05 -4.72
C GLU A 286 -12.47 -22.97 -3.70
N ASP A 287 -12.16 -23.07 -2.40
CA ASP A 287 -13.16 -22.94 -1.34
C ASP A 287 -13.87 -21.59 -1.38
N LEU A 288 -13.11 -20.50 -1.49
CA LEU A 288 -13.69 -19.15 -1.61
C LEU A 288 -14.51 -19.00 -2.89
N ALA A 289 -14.04 -19.52 -4.03
CA ALA A 289 -14.77 -19.50 -5.29
C ALA A 289 -16.13 -20.22 -5.17
N ASN A 290 -16.14 -21.42 -4.62
CA ASN A 290 -17.36 -22.18 -4.38
C ASN A 290 -18.33 -21.47 -3.44
N ARG A 291 -17.83 -20.85 -2.35
CA ARG A 291 -18.64 -20.07 -1.43
C ARG A 291 -19.26 -18.85 -2.11
N ILE A 292 -18.48 -18.11 -2.93
CA ILE A 292 -18.98 -16.97 -3.72
C ILE A 292 -20.12 -17.42 -4.61
N ILE A 293 -19.96 -18.49 -5.41
CA ILE A 293 -20.99 -19.00 -6.33
C ILE A 293 -22.27 -19.41 -5.58
N ASN A 294 -22.12 -20.12 -4.45
CA ASN A 294 -23.26 -20.61 -3.67
C ASN A 294 -24.03 -19.47 -2.98
N ARG A 295 -23.34 -18.37 -2.64
CA ARG A 295 -23.90 -17.24 -1.89
C ARG A 295 -24.18 -15.99 -2.72
N ARG A 296 -23.81 -15.94 -4.02
CA ARG A 296 -23.97 -14.72 -4.85
C ARG A 296 -25.44 -14.26 -5.00
N LYS A 297 -26.42 -15.16 -4.83
CA LYS A 297 -27.85 -14.82 -4.81
C LYS A 297 -28.23 -13.95 -3.60
N ASP A 298 -27.49 -14.11 -2.49
CA ASP A 298 -27.71 -13.41 -1.23
C ASP A 298 -26.90 -12.09 -1.17
N PHE A 299 -26.26 -11.68 -2.27
CA PHE A 299 -25.46 -10.46 -2.36
C PHE A 299 -26.37 -9.23 -2.30
N ALA A 300 -26.25 -8.43 -1.23
CA ALA A 300 -26.91 -7.13 -1.08
C ALA A 300 -25.89 -5.98 -1.33
N THR A 301 -24.88 -5.84 -0.45
CA THR A 301 -23.79 -4.89 -0.58
C THR A 301 -22.44 -5.60 -0.48
N TRP A 302 -21.35 -4.95 -0.90
CA TRP A 302 -20.02 -5.53 -0.79
C TRP A 302 -19.67 -5.86 0.67
N SER A 303 -19.90 -4.92 1.60
CA SER A 303 -19.59 -5.14 3.01
C SER A 303 -20.36 -6.31 3.61
N SER A 304 -21.68 -6.35 3.40
CA SER A 304 -22.52 -7.47 3.89
C SER A 304 -22.13 -8.81 3.25
N PHE A 305 -21.68 -8.78 1.99
CA PHE A 305 -21.24 -10.01 1.31
C PHE A 305 -19.90 -10.51 1.86
N CYS A 306 -18.96 -9.61 2.23
CA CYS A 306 -17.76 -10.00 2.95
C CYS A 306 -18.10 -10.71 4.29
N ASP A 307 -19.04 -10.18 5.05
CA ASP A 307 -19.47 -10.79 6.32
C ASP A 307 -20.15 -12.15 6.09
N LEU A 308 -20.96 -12.30 5.04
CA LEU A 308 -21.62 -13.55 4.67
C LEU A 308 -20.61 -14.66 4.28
N LEU A 309 -19.50 -14.28 3.63
CA LEU A 309 -18.46 -15.22 3.19
C LEU A 309 -17.45 -15.56 4.28
N LYS A 310 -17.39 -14.78 5.37
CA LYS A 310 -16.40 -14.89 6.45
C LYS A 310 -16.46 -16.28 7.13
N THR A 311 -15.26 -16.80 7.46
CA THR A 311 -15.08 -18.01 8.26
C THR A 311 -13.95 -17.80 9.26
N ARG A 312 -13.64 -18.83 10.07
CA ARG A 312 -12.49 -18.80 10.98
C ARG A 312 -11.16 -18.63 10.21
N GLU A 313 -11.05 -19.16 8.99
CA GLU A 313 -9.84 -19.15 8.18
C GLU A 313 -9.84 -18.03 7.12
N LEU A 314 -11.01 -17.59 6.68
CA LEU A 314 -11.21 -16.52 5.71
C LEU A 314 -11.61 -15.23 6.43
N THR A 315 -10.63 -14.38 6.69
CA THR A 315 -10.87 -13.08 7.34
C THR A 315 -11.57 -12.10 6.39
N TYR A 316 -12.29 -11.12 6.96
CA TYR A 316 -12.93 -10.05 6.20
C TYR A 316 -11.99 -9.38 5.18
N THR A 317 -10.80 -8.99 5.63
CA THR A 317 -9.80 -8.32 4.77
C THR A 317 -9.34 -9.20 3.61
N ARG A 318 -9.16 -10.51 3.84
CA ARG A 318 -8.78 -11.45 2.77
C ARG A 318 -9.88 -11.58 1.72
N ILE A 319 -11.14 -11.67 2.17
CA ILE A 319 -12.31 -11.72 1.27
C ILE A 319 -12.44 -10.41 0.50
N SER A 320 -12.33 -9.26 1.18
CA SER A 320 -12.43 -7.95 0.54
C SER A 320 -11.36 -7.76 -0.55
N ARG A 321 -10.11 -8.19 -0.30
CA ARG A 321 -9.06 -8.18 -1.34
C ARG A 321 -9.41 -9.08 -2.51
N ALA A 322 -9.85 -10.31 -2.25
CA ALA A 322 -10.24 -11.24 -3.31
C ALA A 322 -11.38 -10.67 -4.18
N LEU A 323 -12.39 -10.07 -3.55
CA LEU A 323 -13.49 -9.40 -4.26
C LEU A 323 -13.02 -8.20 -5.07
N LEU A 324 -12.07 -7.42 -4.54
CA LEU A 324 -11.44 -6.32 -5.28
C LEU A 324 -10.64 -6.84 -6.48
N HIS A 325 -9.88 -7.91 -6.31
CA HIS A 325 -9.14 -8.52 -7.42
C HIS A 325 -10.08 -9.02 -8.52
N ILE A 326 -11.24 -9.58 -8.18
CA ILE A 326 -12.27 -9.95 -9.14
C ILE A 326 -12.81 -8.70 -9.85
N LEU A 327 -13.13 -7.65 -9.11
CA LEU A 327 -13.66 -6.40 -9.66
C LEU A 327 -12.68 -5.77 -10.65
N LEU A 328 -11.40 -5.67 -10.27
CA LEU A 328 -10.34 -5.06 -11.08
C LEU A 328 -9.75 -5.99 -12.16
N GLY A 329 -10.14 -7.27 -12.18
CA GLY A 329 -9.61 -8.21 -13.15
C GLY A 329 -8.19 -8.71 -12.86
N ILE A 330 -7.71 -8.61 -11.62
CA ILE A 330 -6.35 -9.00 -11.20
C ILE A 330 -6.26 -10.52 -11.08
N LYS A 331 -5.54 -11.17 -11.98
CA LYS A 331 -5.39 -12.63 -12.04
C LYS A 331 -4.03 -13.10 -11.55
N LYS A 332 -3.93 -14.36 -11.19
CA LYS A 332 -2.68 -15.02 -10.77
C LYS A 332 -1.61 -15.04 -11.88
N ASP A 333 -2.04 -15.11 -13.13
CA ASP A 333 -1.18 -15.12 -14.32
C ASP A 333 -0.76 -13.70 -14.77
N THR A 334 -1.40 -12.65 -14.27
CA THR A 334 -0.92 -11.27 -14.47
C THR A 334 0.57 -11.14 -14.13
N PHE A 335 1.10 -12.07 -13.33
CA PHE A 335 2.51 -12.15 -12.94
C PHE A 335 3.35 -13.19 -13.71
N ARG A 336 2.74 -14.06 -14.54
CA ARG A 336 3.42 -15.25 -15.06
C ARG A 336 3.97 -15.13 -16.49
N HIS A 337 3.47 -14.20 -17.29
CA HIS A 337 3.73 -14.20 -18.74
C HIS A 337 4.98 -13.48 -19.22
N ASP A 338 5.70 -12.80 -18.33
CA ASP A 338 7.08 -12.38 -18.55
C ASP A 338 7.83 -12.48 -17.24
N PRO A 339 9.12 -12.76 -17.21
CA PRO A 339 9.91 -12.73 -15.98
C PRO A 339 10.21 -11.29 -15.49
N PRO A 340 9.24 -10.36 -15.41
CA PRO A 340 9.45 -9.01 -14.92
C PRO A 340 9.57 -8.98 -13.41
N PHE A 341 9.14 -10.06 -12.76
CA PHE A 341 9.38 -10.33 -11.35
C PHE A 341 10.40 -11.46 -11.20
N CYS A 342 11.52 -11.37 -11.94
CA CYS A 342 12.68 -12.19 -11.64
C CYS A 342 13.23 -11.78 -10.26
N PHE A 343 12.53 -12.25 -9.23
CA PHE A 343 13.00 -12.26 -7.85
C PHE A 343 13.97 -13.43 -7.63
N THR A 344 14.63 -13.93 -8.67
CA THR A 344 15.65 -14.98 -8.53
C THR A 344 16.95 -14.31 -8.15
N ALA A 345 17.43 -14.66 -6.96
CA ALA A 345 18.77 -14.30 -6.46
C ALA A 345 19.90 -14.84 -7.34
N ASP A 346 19.63 -15.61 -8.38
CA ASP A 346 20.59 -16.33 -9.20
C ASP A 346 20.94 -15.69 -10.54
N SER A 347 20.54 -14.45 -10.81
CA SER A 347 20.98 -13.75 -12.02
C SER A 347 22.40 -13.20 -11.85
N THR A 348 23.39 -14.09 -11.99
CA THR A 348 24.74 -13.71 -12.37
C THR A 348 24.68 -12.97 -13.70
N THR A 349 25.04 -11.66 -13.67
CA THR A 349 25.39 -10.83 -14.83
C THR A 349 24.37 -10.68 -15.98
N ILE A 350 23.22 -10.07 -15.69
CA ILE A 350 22.46 -9.36 -16.73
C ILE A 350 22.91 -7.89 -16.69
N SER A 351 23.27 -7.32 -17.85
CA SER A 351 23.66 -5.91 -17.96
C SER A 351 22.52 -4.99 -17.48
N CYS A 352 22.86 -3.84 -16.93
CA CYS A 352 21.91 -2.87 -16.38
C CYS A 352 20.83 -2.44 -17.41
N GLU A 353 21.16 -2.47 -18.70
CA GLU A 353 20.24 -2.17 -19.82
C GLU A 353 19.24 -3.30 -20.05
N ALA A 354 19.66 -4.56 -20.00
CA ALA A 354 18.76 -5.71 -20.13
C ALA A 354 17.79 -5.84 -18.94
N GLN A 355 18.18 -5.38 -17.74
CA GLN A 355 17.29 -5.29 -16.59
C GLN A 355 16.21 -4.21 -16.75
N LYS A 356 16.56 -3.07 -17.39
CA LYS A 356 15.58 -2.00 -17.70
C LYS A 356 14.53 -2.46 -18.71
N GLU A 357 14.92 -3.23 -19.70
CA GLU A 357 14.00 -3.73 -20.74
C GLU A 357 13.03 -4.82 -20.22
N GLN A 358 13.37 -5.52 -19.14
CA GLN A 358 12.58 -6.63 -18.59
C GLN A 358 11.74 -6.24 -17.38
N SER A 359 11.91 -5.05 -16.79
CA SER A 359 11.17 -4.65 -15.60
C SER A 359 9.74 -4.22 -15.92
N ALA A 360 8.77 -4.79 -15.21
CA ALA A 360 7.39 -4.29 -15.20
C ALA A 360 7.20 -3.05 -14.32
N LEU A 361 8.22 -2.65 -13.58
CA LEU A 361 8.13 -1.55 -12.62
C LEU A 361 8.31 -0.20 -13.30
N TYR A 362 7.67 0.79 -12.72
CA TYR A 362 7.81 2.21 -13.04
C TYR A 362 7.59 3.02 -11.76
N ALA A 363 8.01 4.26 -11.77
CA ALA A 363 7.75 5.23 -10.72
C ALA A 363 6.80 6.30 -11.26
N ARG A 364 5.53 6.30 -10.84
CA ARG A 364 4.55 7.31 -11.23
C ARG A 364 4.48 8.42 -10.22
N VAL A 365 4.70 9.67 -10.66
CA VAL A 365 4.62 10.86 -9.83
C VAL A 365 3.17 11.31 -9.71
N LEU A 366 2.67 11.45 -8.47
CA LEU A 366 1.38 12.07 -8.15
C LEU A 366 1.53 13.56 -7.82
N GLY A 367 2.68 13.95 -7.26
CA GLY A 367 2.98 15.34 -6.99
C GLY A 367 4.29 15.54 -6.23
N PHE A 368 4.74 16.79 -6.12
CA PHE A 368 5.99 17.16 -5.45
C PHE A 368 5.99 18.62 -5.00
N GLN A 369 6.90 18.96 -4.08
CA GLN A 369 7.15 20.37 -3.69
C GLN A 369 7.96 21.06 -4.77
N LYS A 370 7.49 22.22 -5.25
CA LYS A 370 8.14 22.97 -6.33
C LYS A 370 9.58 23.39 -5.98
N LYS A 371 9.81 23.77 -4.72
CA LYS A 371 11.14 24.15 -4.24
C LYS A 371 12.17 23.02 -4.30
N ASP A 372 11.69 21.77 -4.22
CA ASP A 372 12.52 20.56 -4.14
C ASP A 372 12.45 19.73 -5.44
N ALA A 373 12.06 20.34 -6.57
CA ALA A 373 11.95 19.66 -7.87
C ALA A 373 13.27 18.99 -8.31
N GLN A 374 14.41 19.32 -7.69
CA GLN A 374 15.70 18.67 -7.92
C GLN A 374 15.62 17.16 -7.67
N ILE A 375 14.76 16.68 -6.75
CA ILE A 375 14.59 15.25 -6.47
C ILE A 375 14.21 14.45 -7.74
N LEU A 376 13.42 15.04 -8.65
CA LEU A 376 13.06 14.39 -9.92
C LEU A 376 14.28 14.20 -10.83
N LYS A 377 15.26 15.13 -10.77
CA LYS A 377 16.52 15.03 -11.51
C LYS A 377 17.40 13.93 -10.92
N GLU A 378 17.53 13.89 -9.61
CA GLU A 378 18.26 12.82 -8.89
C GLU A 378 17.69 11.43 -9.25
N ILE A 379 16.37 11.27 -9.19
CA ILE A 379 15.72 10.01 -9.58
C ILE A 379 16.04 9.66 -11.04
N LYS A 380 15.91 10.60 -11.97
CA LYS A 380 16.19 10.34 -13.40
C LYS A 380 17.64 9.93 -13.66
N GLN A 381 18.59 10.36 -12.84
CA GLN A 381 20.01 10.02 -12.97
C GLN A 381 20.34 8.63 -12.42
N HIS A 382 19.65 8.19 -11.37
CA HIS A 382 19.98 6.98 -10.64
C HIS A 382 18.99 5.82 -10.85
N ALA A 383 17.77 6.11 -11.31
CA ALA A 383 16.72 5.09 -11.42
C ALA A 383 16.99 4.08 -12.55
N ASN A 384 16.76 2.82 -12.23
CA ASN A 384 16.75 1.71 -13.18
C ASN A 384 15.37 1.45 -13.79
N ILE A 385 14.34 2.20 -13.37
CA ILE A 385 12.97 2.11 -13.85
C ILE A 385 12.51 3.46 -14.42
N PRO A 386 11.56 3.50 -15.37
CA PRO A 386 11.03 4.73 -15.90
C PRO A 386 10.33 5.60 -14.85
N LEU A 387 10.59 6.92 -14.87
CA LEU A 387 9.88 7.90 -14.06
C LEU A 387 8.79 8.55 -14.93
N ILE A 388 7.52 8.33 -14.54
CA ILE A 388 6.34 8.82 -15.26
C ILE A 388 5.83 10.08 -14.57
N THR A 389 5.97 11.23 -15.22
CA THR A 389 5.39 12.50 -14.78
C THR A 389 4.13 12.86 -15.57
N LYS A 390 3.99 12.33 -16.79
CA LYS A 390 2.81 12.48 -17.65
C LYS A 390 2.43 11.13 -18.23
N LEU A 391 1.16 10.77 -18.18
CA LEU A 391 0.69 9.49 -18.74
C LEU A 391 0.83 9.39 -20.27
N ALA A 392 0.99 10.51 -20.95
CA ALA A 392 1.29 10.51 -22.41
C ALA A 392 2.73 10.04 -22.71
N ASP A 393 3.64 10.09 -21.73
CA ASP A 393 5.07 9.79 -21.94
C ASP A 393 5.39 8.31 -21.61
N THR A 394 4.57 7.38 -22.09
CA THR A 394 4.67 5.94 -21.77
C THR A 394 5.47 5.14 -22.79
N LYS A 395 6.03 5.77 -23.82
CA LYS A 395 6.79 5.09 -24.89
C LYS A 395 8.02 4.32 -24.41
N ALA A 396 8.55 4.67 -23.25
CA ALA A 396 9.72 4.03 -22.65
C ALA A 396 9.37 2.81 -21.79
N LEU A 397 8.07 2.47 -21.66
CA LEU A 397 7.64 1.34 -20.83
C LEU A 397 7.75 0.02 -21.60
N THR A 398 8.16 -1.03 -20.89
CA THR A 398 8.02 -2.41 -21.37
C THR A 398 6.55 -2.79 -21.52
N CYS A 399 6.21 -3.83 -22.28
CA CYS A 399 4.84 -4.34 -22.36
C CYS A 399 4.26 -4.68 -20.99
N ALA A 400 5.07 -5.28 -20.11
CA ALA A 400 4.66 -5.63 -18.75
C ALA A 400 4.38 -4.38 -17.89
N ALA A 401 5.24 -3.36 -17.96
CA ALA A 401 5.04 -2.09 -17.26
C ALA A 401 3.80 -1.34 -17.81
N GLN A 402 3.55 -1.40 -19.11
CA GLN A 402 2.36 -0.83 -19.72
C GLN A 402 1.09 -1.54 -19.25
N THR A 403 1.10 -2.87 -19.16
CA THR A 403 -0.02 -3.66 -18.63
C THR A 403 -0.33 -3.27 -17.19
N LEU A 404 0.68 -3.12 -16.35
CA LEU A 404 0.53 -2.70 -14.97
C LEU A 404 -0.01 -1.26 -14.85
N LEU A 405 0.51 -0.33 -15.67
CA LEU A 405 0.03 1.04 -15.72
C LEU A 405 -1.43 1.14 -16.22
N ASN A 406 -1.80 0.34 -17.21
CA ASN A 406 -3.18 0.28 -17.70
C ASN A 406 -4.15 -0.22 -16.61
N LEU A 407 -3.70 -1.13 -15.75
CA LEU A 407 -4.47 -1.57 -14.60
C LEU A 407 -4.66 -0.44 -13.57
N ASP A 408 -3.63 0.37 -13.30
CA ASP A 408 -3.73 1.54 -12.43
C ASP A 408 -4.69 2.59 -12.99
N ILE A 409 -4.62 2.85 -14.30
CA ILE A 409 -5.53 3.79 -14.99
C ILE A 409 -6.97 3.26 -14.91
N PHE A 410 -7.19 1.99 -15.23
CA PHE A 410 -8.51 1.37 -15.12
C PHE A 410 -9.08 1.45 -13.70
N ALA A 411 -8.27 1.14 -12.68
CA ALA A 411 -8.69 1.24 -11.29
C ALA A 411 -9.10 2.67 -10.91
N SER A 412 -8.33 3.67 -11.37
CA SER A 412 -8.64 5.09 -11.11
C SER A 412 -9.89 5.56 -11.86
N ASP A 413 -10.05 5.15 -13.11
CA ASP A 413 -11.24 5.50 -13.89
C ASP A 413 -12.50 4.82 -13.34
N LEU A 414 -12.38 3.59 -12.82
CA LEU A 414 -13.47 2.92 -12.12
C LEU A 414 -13.85 3.66 -10.83
N TYR A 415 -12.86 4.11 -10.06
CA TYR A 415 -13.08 4.90 -8.86
C TYR A 415 -13.75 6.25 -9.19
N GLU A 416 -13.31 6.93 -10.23
CA GLU A 416 -13.90 8.19 -10.69
C GLU A 416 -15.34 8.01 -11.22
N SER A 417 -15.63 6.87 -11.87
CA SER A 417 -17.00 6.55 -12.32
C SER A 417 -17.97 6.47 -11.15
N VAL A 418 -17.53 5.90 -10.02
CA VAL A 418 -18.33 5.85 -8.78
C VAL A 418 -18.51 7.24 -8.17
N ILE A 419 -17.48 8.10 -8.19
CA ILE A 419 -17.60 9.50 -7.77
C ILE A 419 -18.65 10.23 -8.61
N THR A 420 -18.56 10.09 -9.93
CA THR A 420 -19.51 10.71 -10.87
C THR A 420 -20.95 10.30 -10.60
N GLU A 421 -21.18 8.99 -10.42
CA GLU A 421 -22.51 8.46 -10.11
C GLU A 421 -23.02 8.94 -8.75
N ARG A 422 -22.17 8.89 -7.72
CA ARG A 422 -22.56 9.20 -6.35
C ARG A 422 -22.81 10.69 -6.11
N PHE A 423 -22.02 11.57 -6.71
CA PHE A 423 -22.00 13.00 -6.42
C PHE A 423 -22.46 13.89 -7.58
N GLY A 424 -22.73 13.31 -8.76
CA GLY A 424 -23.15 14.07 -9.93
C GLY A 424 -22.07 14.98 -10.51
N THR A 425 -20.79 14.68 -10.22
CA THR A 425 -19.66 15.46 -10.72
C THR A 425 -19.25 14.97 -12.11
N PRO A 426 -18.69 15.85 -12.98
CA PRO A 426 -18.21 15.42 -14.30
C PRO A 426 -17.11 14.36 -14.18
N PHE A 427 -17.21 13.30 -14.97
CA PHE A 427 -16.17 12.29 -15.07
C PHE A 427 -14.87 12.88 -15.61
N LYS A 428 -13.76 12.62 -14.92
CA LYS A 428 -12.42 13.01 -15.32
C LYS A 428 -11.52 11.78 -15.32
N ASN A 429 -11.22 11.26 -16.51
CA ASN A 429 -10.30 10.13 -16.62
C ASN A 429 -8.90 10.50 -16.12
N GLU A 430 -8.07 9.48 -15.91
CA GLU A 430 -6.77 9.66 -15.30
C GLU A 430 -5.79 10.51 -16.13
N TYR A 431 -5.96 10.57 -17.46
CA TYR A 431 -5.15 11.43 -18.35
C TYR A 431 -5.46 12.93 -18.18
N GLN A 432 -6.64 13.27 -17.63
CA GLN A 432 -7.07 14.65 -17.37
C GLN A 432 -6.66 15.14 -15.97
N LYS A 433 -6.19 14.24 -15.12
CA LYS A 433 -5.72 14.60 -13.77
C LYS A 433 -4.32 15.23 -13.84
N GLN A 434 -4.14 16.29 -13.08
CA GLN A 434 -2.87 17.03 -13.06
C GLN A 434 -2.01 16.61 -11.86
N LEU A 435 -0.69 16.68 -12.05
CA LEU A 435 0.29 16.58 -10.97
C LEU A 435 0.00 17.63 -9.89
N GLN A 436 0.13 17.23 -8.64
CA GLN A 436 -0.01 18.13 -7.50
C GLN A 436 1.36 18.80 -7.25
N ILE A 437 1.49 20.06 -7.64
CA ILE A 437 2.71 20.86 -7.43
C ILE A 437 2.40 21.94 -6.43
N ILE A 438 3.14 21.99 -5.30
CA ILE A 438 2.94 22.94 -4.20
C ILE A 438 4.22 23.74 -3.96
#